data_5c6a7db68d4ba749b7dd033472a08352
#
_entry.id   5c6a7db68d4ba749b7dd033472a08352
#
_cell.length_a   1.000
_cell.length_b   1.000
_cell.length_c   1.000
_cell.angle_alpha   90.00
_cell.angle_beta   90.00
_cell.angle_gamma   90.00
#
_symmetry.space_group_name_H-M   'P 1'
#
loop_
_entity.id
_entity.type
_entity.pdbx_description
1 polymer ?
#
loop_
_entity_poly.entity_id
_entity_poly.type
_entity_poly.pdbx_seq_one_letter_code
_entity_poly.pdbx_strand_id
1 'polypeptide(L)'
;NPLVERIVRLSNESKFRHSEAQAVIYGEHLLQEAIKYGLVEQVLILEDAVTKYQDLINSLTNPQAIKLVPIEIMRKLNILDSLSEIVAVIKIKPTLAEPSLTQDSLVLENIQDPGNLGTILRAAYASGITQIVLSPKSVDVYNPKVLRASQGIQFGLQIYTEIELGQWLDKYRGQVLAMVPQANLNLYQQDL
;
A
#
# COMPACT_ATOMS: atom_id res chain seq x y z
N ASN A 1 -17.50 14.48 -14.34
CA ASN A 1 -16.10 14.65 -14.74
C ASN A 1 -15.41 13.28 -14.74
N PRO A 2 -15.00 12.75 -15.91
CA PRO A 2 -14.44 11.39 -16.02
C PRO A 2 -13.23 11.14 -15.11
N LEU A 3 -12.38 12.14 -14.88
CA LEU A 3 -11.23 12.02 -13.98
C LEU A 3 -11.67 11.79 -12.53
N VAL A 4 -12.66 12.55 -12.05
CA VAL A 4 -13.18 12.41 -10.68
C VAL A 4 -13.80 11.03 -10.49
N GLU A 5 -14.64 10.59 -11.43
CA GLU A 5 -15.27 9.27 -11.40
C GLU A 5 -14.23 8.15 -11.38
N ARG A 6 -13.18 8.25 -12.21
CA ARG A 6 -12.07 7.30 -12.24
C ARG A 6 -11.34 7.23 -10.90
N ILE A 7 -10.98 8.36 -10.30
CA ILE A 7 -10.28 8.39 -9.00
C ILE A 7 -11.17 7.82 -7.89
N VAL A 8 -12.45 8.14 -7.87
CA VAL A 8 -13.41 7.58 -6.91
C VAL A 8 -13.51 6.06 -7.06
N ARG A 9 -13.55 5.54 -8.30
CA ARG A 9 -13.55 4.10 -8.54
C ARG A 9 -12.24 3.44 -8.10
N LEU A 10 -11.09 4.02 -8.42
CA LEU A 10 -9.78 3.54 -7.94
C LEU A 10 -9.71 3.52 -6.40
N SER A 11 -10.36 4.47 -5.74
CA SER A 11 -10.38 4.52 -4.28
C SER A 11 -11.24 3.42 -3.65
N ASN A 12 -12.34 3.03 -4.29
CA ASN A 12 -13.34 2.15 -3.69
C ASN A 12 -13.32 0.71 -4.23
N GLU A 13 -12.90 0.49 -5.48
CA GLU A 13 -13.03 -0.78 -6.17
C GLU A 13 -11.66 -1.48 -6.37
N SER A 14 -11.39 -2.56 -5.61
CA SER A 14 -10.14 -3.33 -5.75
C SER A 14 -9.95 -3.88 -7.18
N LYS A 15 -11.00 -4.47 -7.75
CA LYS A 15 -10.93 -5.00 -9.13
C LYS A 15 -10.55 -3.93 -10.14
N PHE A 16 -11.05 -2.70 -9.97
CA PHE A 16 -10.72 -1.60 -10.86
C PHE A 16 -9.28 -1.13 -10.68
N ARG A 17 -8.77 -1.08 -9.45
CA ARG A 17 -7.33 -0.81 -9.20
C ARG A 17 -6.42 -1.78 -9.95
N HIS A 18 -6.72 -3.07 -9.84
CA HIS A 18 -5.90 -4.11 -10.46
C HIS A 18 -6.03 -4.11 -11.99
N SER A 19 -7.22 -3.89 -12.56
CA SER A 19 -7.39 -3.81 -14.01
C SER A 19 -6.68 -2.62 -14.63
N GLU A 20 -6.62 -1.48 -13.93
CA GLU A 20 -5.92 -0.27 -14.36
C GLU A 20 -4.43 -0.29 -13.98
N ALA A 21 -4.00 -1.23 -13.15
CA ALA A 21 -2.69 -1.25 -12.49
C ALA A 21 -2.37 0.07 -11.77
N GLN A 22 -3.38 0.68 -11.12
CA GLN A 22 -3.28 1.98 -10.47
C GLN A 22 -3.97 2.00 -9.12
N ALA A 23 -3.49 2.87 -8.23
CA ALA A 23 -4.07 3.12 -6.92
C ALA A 23 -4.13 4.62 -6.62
N VAL A 24 -4.84 4.98 -5.56
CA VAL A 24 -4.95 6.36 -5.10
C VAL A 24 -4.34 6.52 -3.72
N ILE A 25 -3.55 7.55 -3.56
CA ILE A 25 -2.96 7.97 -2.28
C ILE A 25 -3.43 9.37 -1.91
N TYR A 26 -3.44 9.65 -0.61
CA TYR A 26 -3.92 10.89 -0.02
C TYR A 26 -2.86 11.50 0.89
N GLY A 27 -2.56 12.76 0.67
CA GLY A 27 -1.68 13.55 1.52
C GLY A 27 -0.23 13.57 1.09
N GLU A 28 0.49 14.53 1.66
CA GLU A 28 1.87 14.86 1.31
C GLU A 28 2.83 13.70 1.55
N HIS A 29 2.76 13.08 2.73
CA HIS A 29 3.70 12.03 3.12
C HIS A 29 3.67 10.83 2.16
N LEU A 30 2.48 10.34 1.81
CA LEU A 30 2.35 9.23 0.85
C LEU A 30 2.82 9.63 -0.56
N LEU A 31 2.63 10.89 -0.96
CA LEU A 31 3.13 11.38 -2.22
C LEU A 31 4.67 11.42 -2.22
N GLN A 32 5.30 11.89 -1.15
CA GLN A 32 6.76 11.87 -1.00
C GLN A 32 7.32 10.44 -1.08
N GLU A 33 6.69 9.49 -0.40
CA GLU A 33 7.09 8.08 -0.49
C GLU A 33 6.92 7.55 -1.93
N ALA A 34 5.80 7.80 -2.59
CA ALA A 34 5.57 7.35 -3.97
C ALA A 34 6.56 7.96 -4.98
N ILE A 35 7.00 9.20 -4.76
CA ILE A 35 8.03 9.87 -5.59
C ILE A 35 9.36 9.11 -5.50
N LYS A 36 9.80 8.70 -4.31
CA LYS A 36 11.06 7.95 -4.11
C LYS A 36 11.12 6.66 -4.94
N TYR A 37 9.97 6.04 -5.18
CA TYR A 37 9.86 4.81 -5.96
C TYR A 37 9.43 5.01 -7.42
N GLY A 38 9.30 6.26 -7.88
CA GLY A 38 8.92 6.57 -9.27
C GLY A 38 7.51 6.11 -9.65
N LEU A 39 6.58 6.07 -8.68
CA LEU A 39 5.25 5.51 -8.88
C LEU A 39 4.20 6.54 -9.31
N VAL A 40 4.49 7.83 -9.19
CA VAL A 40 3.51 8.90 -9.40
C VAL A 40 3.15 9.07 -10.87
N GLU A 41 1.86 9.03 -11.18
CA GLU A 41 1.33 9.28 -12.53
C GLU A 41 0.58 10.60 -12.64
N GLN A 42 -0.20 10.93 -11.62
CA GLN A 42 -0.99 12.16 -11.61
C GLN A 42 -1.14 12.68 -10.19
N VAL A 43 -1.08 13.98 -10.02
CA VAL A 43 -1.27 14.66 -8.73
C VAL A 43 -2.35 15.72 -8.88
N LEU A 44 -3.30 15.72 -7.96
CA LEU A 44 -4.31 16.76 -7.80
C LEU A 44 -4.02 17.51 -6.51
N ILE A 45 -3.91 18.81 -6.61
CA ILE A 45 -3.61 19.70 -5.47
C ILE A 45 -4.74 20.72 -5.37
N LEU A 46 -5.19 20.97 -4.14
CA LEU A 46 -6.13 22.04 -3.86
C LEU A 46 -5.52 23.38 -4.28
N GLU A 47 -6.24 24.18 -5.08
CA GLU A 47 -5.76 25.45 -5.64
C GLU A 47 -5.18 26.38 -4.56
N ASP A 48 -5.89 26.53 -3.45
CA ASP A 48 -5.47 27.41 -2.34
C ASP A 48 -4.24 26.88 -1.57
N ALA A 49 -3.87 25.61 -1.75
CA ALA A 49 -2.75 24.97 -1.05
C ALA A 49 -1.45 24.91 -1.90
N VAL A 50 -1.49 25.36 -3.13
CA VAL A 50 -0.37 25.22 -4.08
C VAL A 50 0.95 25.79 -3.54
N THR A 51 0.90 26.97 -2.95
CA THR A 51 2.10 27.64 -2.39
C THR A 51 2.73 26.82 -1.26
N LYS A 52 1.91 26.16 -0.45
CA LYS A 52 2.35 25.28 0.64
C LYS A 52 3.17 24.10 0.13
N TYR A 53 2.86 23.61 -1.06
CA TYR A 53 3.47 22.39 -1.64
C TYR A 53 4.43 22.65 -2.79
N GLN A 54 4.97 23.89 -2.90
CA GLN A 54 5.83 24.27 -4.02
C GLN A 54 7.09 23.38 -4.13
N ASP A 55 7.73 23.05 -3.01
CA ASP A 55 8.93 22.19 -3.01
C ASP A 55 8.59 20.76 -3.46
N LEU A 56 7.45 20.25 -3.04
CA LEU A 56 6.96 18.95 -3.46
C LEU A 56 6.63 18.92 -4.95
N ILE A 57 6.00 19.97 -5.46
CA ILE A 57 5.71 20.17 -6.89
C ILE A 57 7.00 20.15 -7.70
N ASN A 58 8.03 20.87 -7.24
CA ASN A 58 9.33 20.96 -7.90
C ASN A 58 10.10 19.61 -7.89
N SER A 59 9.79 18.72 -6.96
CA SER A 59 10.41 17.38 -6.87
C SER A 59 9.80 16.36 -7.85
N LEU A 60 8.67 16.68 -8.47
CA LEU A 60 8.02 15.80 -9.44
C LEU A 60 8.76 15.84 -10.78
N THR A 61 9.08 14.66 -11.30
CA THR A 61 9.77 14.50 -12.59
C THR A 61 8.93 14.93 -13.81
N ASN A 62 7.61 14.93 -13.65
CA ASN A 62 6.67 15.32 -14.70
C ASN A 62 5.70 16.41 -14.19
N PRO A 63 5.98 17.70 -14.41
CA PRO A 63 5.10 18.78 -14.01
C PRO A 63 3.71 18.73 -14.67
N GLN A 64 3.58 18.12 -15.86
CA GLN A 64 2.29 17.98 -16.56
C GLN A 64 1.34 17.00 -15.86
N ALA A 65 1.85 16.19 -14.94
CA ALA A 65 1.04 15.31 -14.10
C ALA A 65 0.22 16.06 -13.04
N ILE A 66 0.50 17.35 -12.80
CA ILE A 66 -0.15 18.14 -11.76
C ILE A 66 -1.41 18.80 -12.32
N LYS A 67 -2.48 18.71 -11.54
CA LYS A 67 -3.73 19.44 -11.76
C LYS A 67 -4.14 20.17 -10.50
N LEU A 68 -4.37 21.44 -10.63
CA LEU A 68 -4.99 22.23 -9.59
C LEU A 68 -6.50 22.01 -9.63
N VAL A 69 -7.11 21.85 -8.49
CA VAL A 69 -8.55 21.58 -8.38
C VAL A 69 -9.18 22.40 -7.25
N PRO A 70 -10.41 22.90 -7.46
CA PRO A 70 -11.14 23.64 -6.44
C PRO A 70 -11.61 22.68 -5.33
N ILE A 71 -11.99 23.27 -4.19
CA ILE A 71 -12.39 22.56 -2.98
C ILE A 71 -13.56 21.59 -3.21
N GLU A 72 -14.50 21.92 -4.09
CA GLU A 72 -15.67 21.09 -4.41
C GLU A 72 -15.25 19.77 -5.08
N ILE A 73 -14.23 19.80 -5.90
CA ILE A 73 -13.66 18.61 -6.52
C ILE A 73 -12.88 17.80 -5.47
N MET A 74 -12.05 18.46 -4.67
CA MET A 74 -11.28 17.78 -3.62
C MET A 74 -12.19 17.06 -2.62
N ARG A 75 -13.31 17.67 -2.23
CA ARG A 75 -14.32 17.02 -1.36
C ARG A 75 -14.93 15.77 -1.99
N LYS A 76 -15.18 15.75 -3.30
CA LYS A 76 -15.70 14.57 -4.03
C LYS A 76 -14.69 13.45 -4.13
N LEU A 77 -13.41 13.77 -4.16
CA LEU A 77 -12.31 12.80 -4.22
C LEU A 77 -12.00 12.20 -2.85
N ASN A 78 -12.33 12.90 -1.78
CA ASN A 78 -11.95 12.49 -0.43
C ASN A 78 -12.83 11.35 0.07
N ILE A 79 -12.21 10.22 0.38
CA ILE A 79 -12.87 9.04 1.00
C ILE A 79 -12.41 8.84 2.46
N LEU A 80 -11.58 9.73 2.97
CA LEU A 80 -11.05 9.69 4.32
C LEU A 80 -11.86 10.61 5.24
N ASP A 81 -11.74 10.42 6.55
CA ASP A 81 -12.46 11.22 7.55
C ASP A 81 -12.06 12.69 7.55
N SER A 82 -10.82 12.99 7.13
CA SER A 82 -10.31 14.36 7.00
C SER A 82 -10.05 14.71 5.53
N LEU A 83 -10.37 15.93 5.15
CA LEU A 83 -10.11 16.43 3.80
C LEU A 83 -8.60 16.45 3.53
N SER A 84 -8.18 15.82 2.45
CA SER A 84 -6.81 15.89 1.96
C SER A 84 -6.68 17.03 0.94
N GLU A 85 -5.63 17.83 1.06
CA GLU A 85 -5.28 18.87 0.07
C GLU A 85 -4.54 18.33 -1.14
N ILE A 86 -4.06 17.05 -1.04
CA ILE A 86 -3.36 16.33 -2.11
C ILE A 86 -4.02 14.97 -2.30
N VAL A 87 -4.29 14.65 -3.56
CA VAL A 87 -4.69 13.30 -4.01
C VAL A 87 -3.80 12.93 -5.18
N ALA A 88 -3.23 11.74 -5.18
CA ALA A 88 -2.44 11.31 -6.32
C ALA A 88 -2.82 9.90 -6.80
N VAL A 89 -2.69 9.71 -8.12
CA VAL A 89 -2.77 8.40 -8.76
C VAL A 89 -1.35 7.86 -8.92
N ILE A 90 -1.14 6.64 -8.49
CA ILE A 90 0.14 5.94 -8.55
C ILE A 90 0.01 4.63 -9.32
N LYS A 91 1.12 4.18 -9.89
CA LYS A 91 1.22 2.83 -10.47
C LYS A 91 1.22 1.77 -9.37
N ILE A 92 0.52 0.67 -9.60
CA ILE A 92 0.71 -0.56 -8.85
C ILE A 92 1.95 -1.25 -9.40
N LYS A 93 2.86 -1.65 -8.50
CA LYS A 93 4.01 -2.48 -8.90
C LYS A 93 3.50 -3.83 -9.42
N PRO A 94 4.09 -4.36 -10.50
CA PRO A 94 3.76 -5.71 -10.95
C PRO A 94 3.95 -6.71 -9.81
N THR A 95 3.02 -7.65 -9.69
CA THR A 95 3.17 -8.77 -8.76
C THR A 95 4.36 -9.62 -9.22
N LEU A 96 5.27 -9.92 -8.31
CA LEU A 96 6.35 -10.86 -8.54
C LEU A 96 5.77 -12.26 -8.72
N ALA A 97 6.45 -13.12 -9.52
CA ALA A 97 5.87 -14.39 -9.92
C ALA A 97 5.62 -15.33 -8.74
N GLU A 98 6.59 -15.54 -7.86
CA GLU A 98 6.47 -16.42 -6.69
C GLU A 98 7.35 -15.93 -5.53
N PRO A 99 6.90 -16.12 -4.26
CA PRO A 99 7.73 -15.80 -3.11
C PRO A 99 8.92 -16.77 -2.98
N SER A 100 10.05 -16.26 -2.51
CA SER A 100 11.23 -17.08 -2.22
C SER A 100 10.91 -18.18 -1.19
N LEU A 101 11.49 -19.33 -1.37
CA LEU A 101 11.35 -20.49 -0.47
C LEU A 101 12.42 -20.53 0.65
N THR A 102 13.32 -19.55 0.68
CA THR A 102 14.46 -19.51 1.61
C THR A 102 14.68 -18.18 2.29
N GLN A 103 13.96 -17.12 1.86
CA GLN A 103 14.05 -15.81 2.47
C GLN A 103 13.13 -15.70 3.67
N ASP A 104 13.58 -15.01 4.73
CA ASP A 104 12.73 -14.69 5.87
C ASP A 104 11.48 -13.95 5.42
N SER A 105 10.34 -14.46 5.85
CA SER A 105 9.05 -14.05 5.32
C SER A 105 8.03 -13.88 6.44
N LEU A 106 7.22 -12.86 6.33
CA LEU A 106 6.00 -12.74 7.12
C LEU A 106 4.81 -13.27 6.32
N VAL A 107 4.17 -14.31 6.87
CA VAL A 107 3.03 -14.97 6.25
C VAL A 107 1.76 -14.54 6.98
N LEU A 108 0.78 -14.06 6.24
CA LEU A 108 -0.47 -13.53 6.78
C LEU A 108 -1.67 -14.23 6.13
N GLU A 109 -2.46 -14.90 6.96
CA GLU A 109 -3.64 -15.61 6.53
C GLU A 109 -4.90 -14.77 6.76
N ASN A 110 -5.67 -14.55 5.68
CA ASN A 110 -7.00 -13.95 5.72
C ASN A 110 -7.10 -12.65 6.54
N ILE A 111 -6.09 -11.79 6.42
CA ILE A 111 -6.08 -10.47 7.07
C ILE A 111 -7.05 -9.54 6.37
N GLN A 112 -8.14 -9.12 7.01
CA GLN A 112 -9.21 -8.35 6.39
C GLN A 112 -9.25 -6.88 6.80
N ASP A 113 -8.78 -6.57 8.00
CA ASP A 113 -8.76 -5.18 8.48
C ASP A 113 -7.58 -4.40 7.87
N PRO A 114 -7.86 -3.28 7.17
CA PRO A 114 -6.81 -2.50 6.51
C PRO A 114 -5.86 -1.81 7.50
N GLY A 115 -6.32 -1.44 8.68
CA GLY A 115 -5.51 -0.84 9.72
C GLY A 115 -4.51 -1.85 10.29
N ASN A 116 -4.98 -3.07 10.55
CA ASN A 116 -4.13 -4.16 11.02
C ASN A 116 -3.07 -4.51 9.98
N LEU A 117 -3.45 -4.70 8.71
CA LEU A 117 -2.47 -4.97 7.65
C LEU A 117 -1.41 -3.87 7.58
N GLY A 118 -1.83 -2.60 7.53
CA GLY A 118 -0.88 -1.49 7.45
C GLY A 118 0.09 -1.43 8.64
N THR A 119 -0.40 -1.69 9.84
CA THR A 119 0.43 -1.74 11.05
C THR A 119 1.43 -2.90 11.01
N ILE A 120 0.99 -4.08 10.57
CA ILE A 120 1.83 -5.26 10.42
C ILE A 120 2.94 -5.03 9.39
N LEU A 121 2.62 -4.42 8.23
CA LEU A 121 3.61 -4.09 7.19
C LEU A 121 4.69 -3.15 7.74
N ARG A 122 4.31 -2.16 8.56
CA ARG A 122 5.28 -1.27 9.20
C ARG A 122 6.18 -2.00 10.19
N ALA A 123 5.62 -2.88 11.01
CA ALA A 123 6.39 -3.68 11.95
C ALA A 123 7.37 -4.61 11.23
N ALA A 124 6.93 -5.30 10.18
CA ALA A 124 7.77 -6.16 9.35
C ALA A 124 8.96 -5.39 8.76
N TYR A 125 8.68 -4.25 8.14
CA TYR A 125 9.73 -3.41 7.55
C TYR A 125 10.75 -2.93 8.60
N ALA A 126 10.27 -2.49 9.76
CA ALA A 126 11.13 -2.05 10.86
C ALA A 126 12.00 -3.18 11.43
N SER A 127 11.54 -4.44 11.32
CA SER A 127 12.28 -5.64 11.73
C SER A 127 13.18 -6.22 10.63
N GLY A 128 13.27 -5.57 9.47
CA GLY A 128 14.08 -6.02 8.34
C GLY A 128 13.44 -7.12 7.49
N ILE A 129 12.19 -7.52 7.77
CA ILE A 129 11.46 -8.49 6.95
C ILE A 129 10.90 -7.78 5.73
N THR A 130 11.38 -8.16 4.55
CA THR A 130 11.00 -7.51 3.29
C THR A 130 10.07 -8.36 2.43
N GLN A 131 10.00 -9.67 2.65
CA GLN A 131 9.08 -10.57 1.95
C GLN A 131 7.79 -10.76 2.76
N ILE A 132 6.65 -10.41 2.17
CA ILE A 132 5.32 -10.56 2.77
C ILE A 132 4.48 -11.47 1.87
N VAL A 133 3.91 -12.51 2.45
CA VAL A 133 3.08 -13.49 1.74
C VAL A 133 1.66 -13.43 2.30
N LEU A 134 0.70 -13.10 1.45
CA LEU A 134 -0.71 -12.97 1.81
C LEU A 134 -1.55 -14.06 1.15
N SER A 135 -2.38 -14.71 1.97
CA SER A 135 -3.38 -15.67 1.47
C SER A 135 -4.46 -14.99 0.63
N PRO A 136 -5.22 -15.78 -0.16
CA PRO A 136 -6.48 -15.32 -0.74
C PRO A 136 -7.42 -14.72 0.31
N LYS A 137 -8.32 -13.84 -0.12
CA LYS A 137 -9.29 -13.11 0.71
C LYS A 137 -8.68 -12.13 1.72
N SER A 138 -7.39 -11.87 1.67
CA SER A 138 -6.79 -10.76 2.41
C SER A 138 -7.19 -9.42 1.79
N VAL A 139 -7.20 -8.37 2.60
CA VAL A 139 -7.49 -7.01 2.12
C VAL A 139 -6.45 -6.58 1.09
N ASP A 140 -6.90 -5.87 0.06
CA ASP A 140 -6.03 -5.35 -0.99
C ASP A 140 -4.97 -4.39 -0.43
N VAL A 141 -3.71 -4.69 -0.66
CA VAL A 141 -2.55 -3.91 -0.18
C VAL A 141 -2.51 -2.49 -0.73
N TYR A 142 -3.18 -2.24 -1.85
CA TYR A 142 -3.34 -0.92 -2.46
C TYR A 142 -4.66 -0.24 -2.10
N ASN A 143 -5.42 -0.78 -1.15
CA ASN A 143 -6.55 -0.06 -0.56
C ASN A 143 -6.05 1.23 0.09
N PRO A 144 -6.66 2.40 -0.16
CA PRO A 144 -6.22 3.68 0.41
C PRO A 144 -6.10 3.69 1.95
N LYS A 145 -6.92 2.91 2.65
CA LYS A 145 -6.83 2.77 4.10
C LYS A 145 -5.59 1.97 4.52
N VAL A 146 -5.21 0.94 3.76
CA VAL A 146 -3.95 0.20 3.98
C VAL A 146 -2.76 1.10 3.72
N LEU A 147 -2.75 1.80 2.57
CA LEU A 147 -1.70 2.75 2.17
C LEU A 147 -1.48 3.82 3.26
N ARG A 148 -2.57 4.36 3.82
CA ARG A 148 -2.51 5.34 4.91
C ARG A 148 -1.96 4.72 6.20
N ALA A 149 -2.45 3.56 6.60
CA ALA A 149 -2.04 2.89 7.84
C ALA A 149 -0.57 2.44 7.79
N SER A 150 -0.10 1.97 6.63
CA SER A 150 1.28 1.57 6.39
C SER A 150 2.22 2.76 6.11
N GLN A 151 1.67 3.94 5.83
CA GLN A 151 2.43 5.13 5.44
C GLN A 151 3.32 4.92 4.20
N GLY A 152 2.90 4.07 3.25
CA GLY A 152 3.62 3.83 2.01
C GLY A 152 4.80 2.86 2.11
N ILE A 153 5.04 2.25 3.27
CA ILE A 153 6.12 1.27 3.48
C ILE A 153 6.07 0.14 2.45
N GLN A 154 4.86 -0.27 2.03
CA GLN A 154 4.70 -1.34 1.03
C GLN A 154 5.35 -1.04 -0.32
N PHE A 155 5.67 0.21 -0.63
CA PHE A 155 6.41 0.53 -1.85
C PHE A 155 7.84 -0.02 -1.85
N GLY A 156 8.40 -0.29 -0.67
CA GLY A 156 9.72 -0.91 -0.47
C GLY A 156 9.69 -2.41 -0.20
N LEU A 157 8.51 -3.02 -0.04
CA LEU A 157 8.35 -4.44 0.26
C LEU A 157 8.11 -5.29 -0.98
N GLN A 158 8.45 -6.56 -0.89
CA GLN A 158 8.09 -7.61 -1.83
C GLN A 158 6.80 -8.26 -1.31
N ILE A 159 5.66 -7.88 -1.87
CA ILE A 159 4.37 -8.37 -1.39
C ILE A 159 3.76 -9.30 -2.43
N TYR A 160 3.47 -10.51 -1.99
CA TYR A 160 2.84 -11.57 -2.77
C TYR A 160 1.43 -11.79 -2.25
N THR A 161 0.45 -11.65 -3.11
CA THR A 161 -0.97 -11.80 -2.79
C THR A 161 -1.56 -13.03 -3.45
N GLU A 162 -2.70 -13.49 -2.95
CA GLU A 162 -3.43 -14.65 -3.50
C GLU A 162 -2.61 -15.96 -3.47
N ILE A 163 -1.70 -16.10 -2.49
CA ILE A 163 -0.85 -17.30 -2.35
C ILE A 163 -1.59 -18.37 -1.55
N GLU A 164 -1.66 -19.58 -2.12
CA GLU A 164 -2.14 -20.78 -1.41
C GLU A 164 -1.10 -21.21 -0.38
N LEU A 165 -1.26 -20.73 0.86
CA LEU A 165 -0.24 -20.81 1.90
C LEU A 165 0.20 -22.25 2.21
N GLY A 166 -0.73 -23.23 2.25
CA GLY A 166 -0.39 -24.62 2.50
C GLY A 166 0.61 -25.17 1.49
N GLN A 167 0.33 -24.94 0.19
CA GLN A 167 1.20 -25.41 -0.91
C GLN A 167 2.57 -24.71 -0.91
N TRP A 168 2.61 -23.44 -0.52
CA TRP A 168 3.86 -22.70 -0.44
C TRP A 168 4.68 -23.12 0.78
N LEU A 169 4.06 -23.26 1.96
CA LEU A 169 4.71 -23.69 3.20
C LEU A 169 5.29 -25.10 3.11
N ASP A 170 4.62 -26.03 2.41
CA ASP A 170 5.13 -27.40 2.17
C ASP A 170 6.47 -27.40 1.42
N LYS A 171 6.76 -26.37 0.65
CA LYS A 171 8.01 -26.21 -0.13
C LYS A 171 9.03 -25.31 0.57
N TYR A 172 8.62 -24.53 1.57
CA TYR A 172 9.51 -23.62 2.27
C TYR A 172 10.62 -24.36 3.02
N ARG A 173 11.84 -23.84 2.96
CA ARG A 173 13.04 -24.55 3.45
C ARG A 173 13.59 -23.98 4.77
N GLY A 174 12.98 -22.94 5.30
CA GLY A 174 13.34 -22.33 6.59
C GLY A 174 12.52 -22.90 7.75
N GLN A 175 12.81 -22.42 8.93
CA GLN A 175 11.99 -22.69 10.12
C GLN A 175 10.66 -21.95 10.00
N VAL A 176 9.56 -22.62 10.37
CA VAL A 176 8.22 -22.01 10.38
C VAL A 176 7.74 -21.83 11.81
N LEU A 177 7.40 -20.60 12.15
CA LEU A 177 6.82 -20.25 13.44
C LEU A 177 5.39 -19.77 13.23
N ALA A 178 4.43 -20.42 13.87
CA ALA A 178 3.02 -20.01 13.83
C ALA A 178 2.63 -19.32 15.13
N MET A 179 2.10 -18.10 15.02
CA MET A 179 1.51 -17.40 16.15
C MET A 179 0.06 -17.82 16.31
N VAL A 180 -0.26 -18.47 17.42
CA VAL A 180 -1.60 -18.97 17.73
C VAL A 180 -2.04 -18.49 19.13
N PRO A 181 -3.37 -18.32 19.37
CA PRO A 181 -3.88 -17.82 20.66
C PRO A 181 -3.50 -18.71 21.86
N GLN A 182 -3.32 -20.01 21.62
CA GLN A 182 -2.95 -21.00 22.64
C GLN A 182 -1.71 -21.74 22.15
N ALA A 183 -0.54 -21.28 22.54
CA ALA A 183 0.74 -21.92 22.25
C ALA A 183 1.39 -22.45 23.54
N ASN A 184 2.02 -23.62 23.46
CA ASN A 184 2.80 -24.18 24.55
C ASN A 184 4.24 -23.64 24.59
N LEU A 185 4.66 -22.92 23.53
CA LEU A 185 6.01 -22.37 23.38
C LEU A 185 5.98 -20.85 23.47
N ASN A 186 6.95 -20.28 24.14
CA ASN A 186 7.17 -18.84 24.18
C ASN A 186 8.26 -18.49 23.16
N LEU A 187 7.97 -17.55 22.26
CA LEU A 187 8.87 -17.12 21.21
C LEU A 187 10.24 -16.68 21.75
N TYR A 188 10.27 -15.96 22.87
CA TYR A 188 11.52 -15.48 23.50
C TYR A 188 12.39 -16.58 24.13
N GLN A 189 11.92 -17.82 24.13
CA GLN A 189 12.65 -18.97 24.64
C GLN A 189 13.11 -19.92 23.52
N GLN A 190 12.89 -19.52 22.27
CA GLN A 190 13.29 -20.29 21.11
C GLN A 190 14.61 -19.77 20.55
N ASP A 191 15.44 -20.68 20.07
CA ASP A 191 16.62 -20.39 19.29
C ASP A 191 16.16 -20.21 17.83
N LEU A 192 16.27 -18.99 17.31
CA LEU A 192 15.72 -18.56 16.00
C LEU A 192 16.84 -18.42 14.98
#